data_cfdabc6d30588d8ff12a7b7577d616ab
#
_entry.id   cfdabc6d30588d8ff12a7b7577d616ab
#
_cell.length_a   1.000
_cell.length_b   1.000
_cell.length_c   1.000
_cell.angle_alpha   90.00
_cell.angle_beta   90.00
_cell.angle_gamma   90.00
#
_symmetry.space_group_name_H-M   'P 1'
#
loop_
_entity.id
_entity.type
_entity.pdbx_description
1 polymer ?
#
loop_
_entity_poly.entity_id
_entity_poly.type
_entity_poly.pdbx_seq_one_letter_code
_entity_poly.pdbx_strand_id
1 'polypeptide(L)'
;MKKILCLAISLGLSLLLLTGCLFFPNPDNNKSGTDSSHTTADAEQTDSSEDVTEATGETESTTPRAQWTVLLYMCGTDLESDGGAATNNLLELQDVQYDDSVNFIIQTGGTNTWQNDLIDPGYLQRFKSDADGLTLLDQRKLASMGDPSTLSDFLKWGIKSYPSDKYMVLFWNHGGGSIAGVEFDEVFDSDSLTLPELGEAFKEVGQQFEIIGFDTCLMSTLENASTISEYGNYMVASEEYEPGGGWAYTDWTQYLMDHPGANGKMVGKQICDTYYSKCEYSGDDDMATLAVVDLKKIPALVTAFDAMATEMTGITDEITTLQDYVRGAIRAENFGGNTDEEGYTNMVDLGDLTINTEDVVSKTAEDVLTALFDAVVYDVHGTTRAQANGLSVFFPLAVTKEECDSYAEIATSGNYLRFIEVVVSDWSVSDAGTDINPAIVVPEQSGDSVTADEYTVDFNTYISDDGYYYLEFLNGFDSIQSVMFNFYYMDYDYGEYMLMGTDNDLVSDWDNGVFYDNFRGVWPALNGYYVDFNLIEEGVDYNLYSIPITLNGVDTNLRAAYVWDTEDTGHFEVYGCWTGLDSESGMSSREIVQLKDGDEVTILMNGQNW
;
A
#
# COMPACT_ATOMS: atom_id res chain seq x y z
N MET A 1 40.71 22.74 -7.34
CA MET A 1 40.71 21.33 -7.76
C MET A 1 39.61 21.22 -8.79
N LYS A 2 39.91 20.72 -9.97
CA LYS A 2 38.86 20.49 -10.98
C LYS A 2 38.15 19.19 -10.56
N LYS A 3 36.95 19.28 -10.03
CA LYS A 3 36.07 18.15 -9.82
C LYS A 3 35.54 17.76 -11.20
N ILE A 4 35.79 16.54 -11.60
CA ILE A 4 35.25 15.96 -12.85
C ILE A 4 34.10 15.07 -12.42
N LEU A 5 32.89 15.42 -12.82
CA LEU A 5 31.75 14.53 -12.74
C LEU A 5 31.92 13.47 -13.83
N CYS A 6 31.99 12.20 -13.44
CA CYS A 6 32.02 11.09 -14.40
C CYS A 6 30.60 10.55 -14.53
N LEU A 7 30.13 10.47 -15.75
CA LEU A 7 28.88 9.81 -16.11
C LEU A 7 29.18 8.33 -16.37
N ALA A 8 28.52 7.45 -15.68
CA ALA A 8 28.54 6.01 -15.98
C ALA A 8 27.16 5.61 -16.51
N ILE A 9 27.12 4.84 -17.58
CA ILE A 9 25.89 4.27 -18.13
C ILE A 9 25.76 2.87 -17.58
N SER A 10 24.66 2.60 -16.87
CA SER A 10 24.22 1.23 -16.66
C SER A 10 23.20 0.90 -17.75
N LEU A 11 23.57 0.01 -18.65
CA LEU A 11 22.61 -0.61 -19.55
C LEU A 11 21.80 -1.60 -18.74
N GLY A 12 20.59 -1.22 -18.37
CA GLY A 12 19.59 -2.15 -17.89
C GLY A 12 19.09 -3.00 -19.05
N LEU A 13 19.84 -4.07 -19.41
CA LEU A 13 19.08 -5.27 -19.77
C LEU A 13 18.25 -5.57 -18.53
N SER A 14 16.97 -5.89 -18.66
CA SER A 14 16.22 -6.38 -17.49
C SER A 14 16.82 -7.73 -17.04
N LEU A 15 18.00 -7.62 -16.47
CA LEU A 15 18.50 -8.49 -15.45
C LEU A 15 18.20 -7.72 -14.17
N LEU A 16 17.17 -8.13 -13.46
CA LEU A 16 17.10 -7.95 -12.02
C LEU A 16 18.43 -8.45 -11.50
N LEU A 17 19.32 -7.54 -11.10
CA LEU A 17 20.48 -7.89 -10.32
C LEU A 17 19.95 -8.28 -8.94
N LEU A 18 19.52 -9.54 -8.83
CA LEU A 18 19.47 -10.23 -7.55
C LEU A 18 20.88 -10.18 -6.98
N THR A 19 21.10 -9.30 -6.02
CA THR A 19 22.24 -9.41 -5.11
C THR A 19 22.01 -10.66 -4.29
N GLY A 20 22.47 -11.80 -4.83
CA GLY A 20 22.46 -13.07 -4.13
C GLY A 20 23.33 -12.97 -2.88
N CYS A 21 22.72 -12.91 -1.72
CA CYS A 21 23.37 -13.24 -0.47
C CYS A 21 23.80 -14.70 -0.54
N LEU A 22 25.09 -14.92 -0.63
CA LEU A 22 25.71 -16.24 -0.50
C LEU A 22 25.52 -16.74 0.95
N PHE A 23 24.53 -17.57 1.16
CA PHE A 23 24.42 -18.36 2.38
C PHE A 23 25.40 -19.53 2.30
N PHE A 24 26.39 -19.56 3.20
CA PHE A 24 27.18 -20.74 3.47
C PHE A 24 26.38 -21.69 4.36
N PRO A 25 26.27 -22.98 4.01
CA PRO A 25 25.61 -23.96 4.86
C PRO A 25 26.52 -24.33 6.04
N ASN A 26 25.97 -24.30 7.22
CA ASN A 26 26.60 -24.88 8.39
C ASN A 26 26.10 -26.34 8.57
N PRO A 27 26.99 -27.30 8.79
CA PRO A 27 26.62 -28.72 8.81
C PRO A 27 26.21 -29.24 10.17
N ASP A 28 25.24 -30.14 10.11
CA ASP A 28 25.00 -31.23 11.05
C ASP A 28 24.66 -30.96 12.52
N ASN A 29 23.45 -31.29 12.89
CA ASN A 29 23.28 -32.19 14.02
C ASN A 29 22.03 -33.07 13.91
N ASN A 30 22.32 -34.30 13.53
CA ASN A 30 21.47 -35.47 13.56
C ASN A 30 21.30 -35.95 15.01
N LYS A 31 20.09 -36.15 15.52
CA LYS A 31 19.77 -37.17 16.50
C LYS A 31 18.29 -37.56 16.50
N SER A 32 18.11 -38.67 15.95
CA SER A 32 17.22 -39.81 16.16
C SER A 32 16.41 -39.93 17.46
N GLY A 33 15.18 -40.41 17.30
CA GLY A 33 14.60 -41.52 18.05
C GLY A 33 13.55 -41.08 19.05
N THR A 34 12.44 -41.58 19.13
CA THR A 34 11.80 -42.88 19.10
C THR A 34 10.33 -42.71 19.46
N ASP A 35 9.51 -43.33 18.70
CA ASP A 35 8.28 -44.06 18.97
C ASP A 35 7.79 -44.17 20.41
N SER A 36 6.50 -43.92 20.64
CA SER A 36 5.64 -44.91 21.31
C SER A 36 4.16 -44.55 21.23
N SER A 37 3.47 -45.48 20.65
CA SER A 37 2.03 -45.74 20.59
C SER A 37 1.37 -45.95 21.97
N HIS A 38 0.06 -45.81 21.96
CA HIS A 38 -1.03 -46.52 22.66
C HIS A 38 -1.98 -45.55 23.35
N THR A 39 -3.24 -45.71 23.38
CA THR A 39 -4.30 -46.68 22.95
C THR A 39 -5.63 -46.06 23.34
N THR A 40 -6.61 -46.35 22.56
CA THR A 40 -8.07 -46.20 22.72
C THR A 40 -8.63 -46.61 24.06
N ALA A 41 -9.69 -45.93 24.53
CA ALA A 41 -10.76 -46.56 25.27
C ALA A 41 -12.08 -45.82 25.07
N ASP A 42 -13.02 -46.52 24.47
CA ASP A 42 -14.46 -46.27 24.41
C ASP A 42 -15.10 -46.29 25.82
N ALA A 43 -16.15 -45.49 25.98
CA ALA A 43 -17.25 -45.88 26.89
C ALA A 43 -18.55 -45.14 26.50
N GLU A 44 -19.53 -45.96 26.33
CA GLU A 44 -20.91 -45.79 25.88
C GLU A 44 -21.80 -44.87 26.71
N GLN A 45 -22.70 -44.21 25.99
CA GLN A 45 -24.16 -44.09 26.15
C GLN A 45 -24.83 -44.20 27.51
N THR A 46 -25.66 -43.25 27.87
CA THR A 46 -27.06 -43.51 28.27
C THR A 46 -27.97 -42.32 27.93
N ASP A 47 -29.03 -42.71 27.28
CA ASP A 47 -30.24 -42.02 26.89
C ASP A 47 -31.12 -41.65 28.09
N SER A 48 -31.73 -40.46 28.12
CA SER A 48 -33.06 -40.28 28.73
C SER A 48 -33.70 -38.99 28.18
N SER A 49 -34.70 -39.20 27.37
CA SER A 49 -35.71 -38.26 26.95
C SER A 49 -36.51 -37.70 28.14
N GLU A 50 -36.68 -36.37 28.20
CA GLU A 50 -37.90 -35.77 28.75
C GLU A 50 -38.28 -34.53 27.90
N ASP A 51 -39.46 -34.70 27.34
CA ASP A 51 -40.21 -33.74 26.51
C ASP A 51 -40.77 -32.63 27.45
N VAL A 52 -40.31 -31.40 27.35
CA VAL A 52 -40.98 -30.23 27.92
C VAL A 52 -41.18 -29.19 26.84
N THR A 53 -42.35 -29.16 26.30
CA THR A 53 -42.88 -28.07 25.52
C THR A 53 -43.06 -26.85 26.40
N GLU A 54 -42.14 -25.92 26.37
CA GLU A 54 -42.35 -24.53 26.80
C GLU A 54 -42.48 -23.61 25.57
N ALA A 55 -43.67 -23.09 25.42
CA ALA A 55 -43.94 -21.99 24.50
C ALA A 55 -43.32 -20.73 25.08
N THR A 56 -42.14 -20.37 24.63
CA THR A 56 -41.56 -19.04 24.88
C THR A 56 -42.10 -18.09 23.82
N GLY A 57 -43.10 -17.28 24.23
CA GLY A 57 -43.41 -16.07 23.51
C GLY A 57 -42.17 -15.16 23.58
N GLU A 58 -41.53 -14.96 22.45
CA GLU A 58 -40.57 -13.89 22.27
C GLU A 58 -41.32 -12.57 22.47
N THR A 59 -41.12 -11.93 23.62
CA THR A 59 -41.41 -10.52 23.80
C THR A 59 -40.39 -9.77 22.97
N GLU A 60 -40.76 -9.31 21.77
CA GLU A 60 -39.97 -8.33 21.04
C GLU A 60 -39.62 -7.20 22.01
N SER A 61 -38.32 -6.99 22.20
CA SER A 61 -37.76 -5.86 22.94
C SER A 61 -38.26 -4.60 22.27
N THR A 62 -39.03 -3.77 23.00
CA THR A 62 -39.57 -2.50 22.52
C THR A 62 -38.54 -1.36 22.57
N THR A 63 -37.26 -1.66 22.75
CA THR A 63 -36.17 -0.68 22.64
C THR A 63 -36.04 -0.30 21.17
N PRO A 64 -36.08 0.98 20.79
CA PRO A 64 -35.85 1.40 19.43
C PRO A 64 -34.49 0.87 18.96
N ARG A 65 -34.46 0.22 17.80
CA ARG A 65 -33.22 -0.26 17.19
C ARG A 65 -32.40 0.96 16.76
N ALA A 66 -31.11 0.97 17.09
CA ALA A 66 -30.21 2.03 16.63
C ALA A 66 -30.17 2.08 15.10
N GLN A 67 -29.90 3.24 14.54
CA GLN A 67 -29.77 3.38 13.09
C GLN A 67 -28.41 2.89 12.61
N TRP A 68 -27.37 3.07 13.44
CA TRP A 68 -26.03 2.62 13.13
C TRP A 68 -25.39 1.85 14.29
N THR A 69 -24.54 0.89 13.92
CA THR A 69 -23.54 0.32 14.82
C THR A 69 -22.18 0.43 14.11
N VAL A 70 -21.29 1.21 14.70
CA VAL A 70 -19.88 1.31 14.31
C VAL A 70 -19.10 0.28 15.12
N LEU A 71 -18.32 -0.54 14.43
CA LEU A 71 -17.45 -1.58 14.97
C LEU A 71 -16.01 -1.18 14.65
N LEU A 72 -15.33 -0.55 15.60
CA LEU A 72 -13.93 -0.15 15.46
C LEU A 72 -13.03 -1.28 15.94
N TYR A 73 -12.22 -1.83 15.03
CA TYR A 73 -11.19 -2.82 15.28
C TYR A 73 -9.85 -2.09 15.40
N MET A 74 -9.37 -1.90 16.63
CA MET A 74 -8.25 -1.01 16.94
C MET A 74 -7.07 -1.83 17.44
N CYS A 75 -6.16 -2.14 16.53
CA CYS A 75 -4.90 -2.81 16.80
C CYS A 75 -3.83 -1.73 17.08
N GLY A 76 -3.43 -1.56 18.34
CA GLY A 76 -2.63 -0.40 18.77
C GLY A 76 -1.23 -0.34 18.20
N THR A 77 -0.55 -1.47 18.06
CA THR A 77 0.85 -1.60 17.58
C THR A 77 1.82 -0.56 18.20
N ASP A 78 2.90 -0.24 17.55
CA ASP A 78 3.87 0.81 17.88
C ASP A 78 3.24 2.22 17.84
N LEU A 79 2.23 2.45 16.99
CA LEU A 79 1.46 3.69 16.96
C LEU A 79 0.90 4.05 18.34
N GLU A 80 0.50 3.06 19.12
CA GLU A 80 0.03 3.26 20.50
C GLU A 80 1.17 3.14 21.50
N SER A 81 2.05 2.12 21.40
CA SER A 81 3.09 1.89 22.39
C SER A 81 4.13 3.02 22.41
N ASP A 82 4.47 3.60 21.28
CA ASP A 82 5.44 4.69 21.14
C ASP A 82 4.77 6.07 21.12
N GLY A 83 3.70 6.24 20.33
CA GLY A 83 3.08 7.55 20.06
C GLY A 83 1.79 7.85 20.84
N GLY A 84 1.08 6.83 21.36
CA GLY A 84 -0.23 7.01 22.00
C GLY A 84 -1.32 7.45 21.01
N ALA A 85 -1.17 7.13 19.72
CA ALA A 85 -2.06 7.60 18.67
C ALA A 85 -3.48 7.03 18.84
N ALA A 86 -3.62 5.74 19.19
CA ALA A 86 -4.92 5.15 19.49
C ALA A 86 -5.58 5.80 20.71
N THR A 87 -4.81 6.04 21.78
CA THR A 87 -5.28 6.77 22.96
C THR A 87 -5.78 8.17 22.59
N ASN A 88 -5.09 8.89 21.70
CA ASN A 88 -5.53 10.22 21.25
C ASN A 88 -6.86 10.14 20.48
N ASN A 89 -7.02 9.20 19.55
CA ASN A 89 -8.29 9.04 18.85
C ASN A 89 -9.44 8.58 19.77
N LEU A 90 -9.15 7.76 20.80
CA LEU A 90 -10.14 7.45 21.85
C LEU A 90 -10.54 8.67 22.70
N LEU A 91 -9.62 9.63 22.91
CA LEU A 91 -9.93 10.89 23.57
C LEU A 91 -10.82 11.79 22.67
N GLU A 92 -10.59 11.82 21.36
CA GLU A 92 -11.45 12.53 20.42
C GLU A 92 -12.90 12.04 20.50
N LEU A 93 -13.13 10.74 20.69
CA LEU A 93 -14.47 10.19 20.85
C LEU A 93 -15.18 10.67 22.12
N GLN A 94 -14.47 11.13 23.14
CA GLN A 94 -15.07 11.64 24.37
C GLN A 94 -15.71 13.02 24.20
N ASP A 95 -15.36 13.76 23.15
CA ASP A 95 -15.93 15.07 22.82
C ASP A 95 -17.24 14.97 22.02
N VAL A 96 -17.63 13.76 21.60
CA VAL A 96 -18.86 13.48 20.85
C VAL A 96 -20.09 13.55 21.75
N GLN A 97 -21.16 14.16 21.27
CA GLN A 97 -22.45 14.17 21.97
C GLN A 97 -23.30 12.98 21.54
N TYR A 98 -23.20 11.91 22.31
CA TYR A 98 -23.87 10.64 22.03
C TYR A 98 -25.36 10.66 22.30
N ASP A 99 -26.12 9.91 21.47
CA ASP A 99 -27.51 9.55 21.69
C ASP A 99 -27.76 8.07 21.34
N ASP A 100 -28.99 7.61 21.44
CA ASP A 100 -29.34 6.20 21.20
C ASP A 100 -29.41 5.82 19.70
N SER A 101 -29.14 6.74 18.78
CA SER A 101 -29.20 6.50 17.34
C SER A 101 -28.00 5.72 16.79
N VAL A 102 -26.85 5.80 17.48
CA VAL A 102 -25.58 5.15 17.09
C VAL A 102 -24.98 4.39 18.25
N ASN A 103 -24.64 3.13 18.03
CA ASN A 103 -23.76 2.37 18.92
C ASN A 103 -22.33 2.49 18.42
N PHE A 104 -21.41 2.92 19.26
CA PHE A 104 -19.98 2.94 18.95
C PHE A 104 -19.24 1.90 19.78
N ILE A 105 -18.81 0.82 19.16
CA ILE A 105 -18.26 -0.39 19.79
C ILE A 105 -16.83 -0.59 19.33
N ILE A 106 -15.91 -0.80 20.25
CA ILE A 106 -14.47 -0.85 19.98
C ILE A 106 -13.92 -2.18 20.51
N GLN A 107 -13.11 -2.87 19.73
CA GLN A 107 -12.20 -3.90 20.21
C GLN A 107 -10.77 -3.38 20.18
N THR A 108 -10.03 -3.56 21.28
CA THR A 108 -8.65 -3.13 21.45
C THR A 108 -7.73 -4.32 21.66
N GLY A 109 -6.50 -4.23 21.15
CA GLY A 109 -5.43 -5.23 21.29
C GLY A 109 -4.18 -4.82 20.53
N GLY A 110 -3.28 -5.75 20.29
CA GLY A 110 -2.18 -5.64 19.32
C GLY A 110 -1.05 -4.68 19.66
N THR A 111 -0.91 -4.27 20.93
CA THR A 111 0.18 -3.40 21.39
C THR A 111 0.75 -3.87 22.72
N ASN A 112 2.04 -3.68 22.93
CA ASN A 112 2.74 -4.01 24.16
C ASN A 112 2.39 -3.06 25.32
N THR A 113 2.00 -1.82 24.99
CA THR A 113 1.72 -0.78 26.01
C THR A 113 0.63 0.15 25.52
N TRP A 114 -0.39 0.39 26.33
CA TRP A 114 -1.36 1.47 26.12
C TRP A 114 -0.94 2.73 26.89
N GLN A 115 -1.00 3.89 26.23
CA GLN A 115 -0.66 5.19 26.84
C GLN A 115 -1.80 5.75 27.70
N ASN A 116 -2.66 4.88 28.20
CA ASN A 116 -3.75 5.19 29.12
C ASN A 116 -3.90 4.09 30.17
N ASP A 117 -4.56 4.38 31.29
CA ASP A 117 -4.77 3.46 32.41
C ASP A 117 -6.06 2.61 32.28
N LEU A 118 -6.83 2.76 31.20
CA LEU A 118 -8.13 2.08 31.01
C LEU A 118 -8.00 0.75 30.31
N ILE A 119 -7.05 0.63 29.40
CA ILE A 119 -6.88 -0.53 28.53
C ILE A 119 -5.69 -1.36 29.04
N ASP A 120 -5.92 -2.66 29.23
CA ASP A 120 -4.92 -3.61 29.69
C ASP A 120 -4.33 -4.36 28.48
N PRO A 121 -3.03 -4.19 28.15
CA PRO A 121 -2.39 -4.84 26.99
C PRO A 121 -2.35 -6.38 27.11
N GLY A 122 -2.59 -6.94 28.28
CA GLY A 122 -2.65 -8.40 28.49
C GLY A 122 -3.92 -9.08 27.99
N TYR A 123 -4.86 -8.33 27.42
CA TYR A 123 -6.17 -8.83 27.00
C TYR A 123 -6.65 -8.17 25.70
N LEU A 124 -7.48 -8.88 24.96
CA LEU A 124 -8.41 -8.25 24.03
C LEU A 124 -9.59 -7.69 24.83
N GLN A 125 -9.87 -6.42 24.71
CA GLN A 125 -10.95 -5.77 25.45
C GLN A 125 -11.95 -5.12 24.50
N ARG A 126 -13.25 -5.18 24.88
CA ARG A 126 -14.34 -4.59 24.12
C ARG A 126 -14.99 -3.48 24.91
N PHE A 127 -15.09 -2.33 24.29
CA PHE A 127 -15.64 -1.14 24.92
C PHE A 127 -16.84 -0.62 24.13
N LYS A 128 -17.70 0.13 24.83
CA LYS A 128 -18.64 1.04 24.23
C LYS A 128 -18.18 2.46 24.54
N SER A 129 -18.14 3.30 23.51
CA SER A 129 -18.02 4.74 23.67
C SER A 129 -19.41 5.35 23.70
N ASP A 130 -19.71 6.10 24.76
CA ASP A 130 -20.98 6.82 24.96
C ASP A 130 -20.76 8.06 25.85
N ALA A 131 -21.87 8.73 26.22
CA ALA A 131 -21.84 9.95 27.03
C ALA A 131 -21.15 9.81 28.41
N ASP A 132 -20.99 8.59 28.90
CA ASP A 132 -20.28 8.29 30.15
C ASP A 132 -18.78 7.97 29.90
N GLY A 133 -18.31 8.04 28.62
CA GLY A 133 -16.95 7.74 28.18
C GLY A 133 -16.81 6.28 27.72
N LEU A 134 -15.61 5.70 27.88
CA LEU A 134 -15.34 4.31 27.50
C LEU A 134 -15.79 3.35 28.61
N THR A 135 -16.80 2.54 28.31
CA THR A 135 -17.32 1.50 29.21
C THR A 135 -16.84 0.12 28.78
N LEU A 136 -16.10 -0.59 29.62
CA LEU A 136 -15.67 -1.97 29.37
C LEU A 136 -16.87 -2.92 29.35
N LEU A 137 -17.06 -3.63 28.26
CA LEU A 137 -18.17 -4.55 28.01
C LEU A 137 -17.76 -6.02 28.16
N ASP A 138 -16.58 -6.36 27.64
CA ASP A 138 -16.08 -7.74 27.61
C ASP A 138 -14.55 -7.73 27.63
N GLN A 139 -13.96 -8.77 28.16
CA GLN A 139 -12.52 -8.97 28.22
C GLN A 139 -12.20 -10.41 27.86
N ARG A 140 -11.30 -10.57 26.91
CA ARG A 140 -10.94 -11.86 26.34
C ARG A 140 -9.47 -12.16 26.52
N LYS A 141 -9.13 -13.44 26.44
CA LYS A 141 -7.72 -13.86 26.38
C LYS A 141 -7.07 -13.21 25.16
N LEU A 142 -5.83 -12.77 25.34
CA LEU A 142 -5.02 -12.22 24.27
C LEU A 142 -4.91 -13.21 23.10
N ALA A 143 -5.11 -12.72 21.89
CA ALA A 143 -4.98 -13.42 20.62
C ALA A 143 -4.56 -12.39 19.57
N SER A 144 -3.95 -12.83 18.47
CA SER A 144 -3.53 -11.92 17.40
C SER A 144 -4.73 -11.16 16.82
N MET A 145 -4.55 -9.85 16.66
CA MET A 145 -5.48 -8.98 15.91
C MET A 145 -5.34 -9.20 14.38
N GLY A 146 -4.21 -9.77 13.92
CA GLY A 146 -4.01 -10.24 12.55
C GLY A 146 -4.69 -11.58 12.23
N ASP A 147 -5.30 -12.26 13.20
CA ASP A 147 -5.99 -13.56 12.96
C ASP A 147 -7.44 -13.33 12.50
N PRO A 148 -7.87 -13.88 11.34
CA PRO A 148 -9.22 -13.70 10.79
C PRO A 148 -10.32 -14.19 11.75
N SER A 149 -10.02 -15.18 12.62
CA SER A 149 -10.97 -15.65 13.61
C SER A 149 -11.20 -14.65 14.74
N THR A 150 -10.20 -13.86 15.10
CA THR A 150 -10.31 -12.77 16.08
C THR A 150 -11.23 -11.66 15.56
N LEU A 151 -11.05 -11.26 14.30
CA LEU A 151 -11.92 -10.29 13.63
C LEU A 151 -13.36 -10.80 13.54
N SER A 152 -13.56 -12.02 13.02
CA SER A 152 -14.90 -12.57 12.83
C SER A 152 -15.66 -12.76 14.14
N ASP A 153 -14.97 -13.13 15.24
CA ASP A 153 -15.59 -13.23 16.59
C ASP A 153 -16.03 -11.84 17.10
N PHE A 154 -15.22 -10.81 16.92
CA PHE A 154 -15.61 -9.45 17.29
C PHE A 154 -16.83 -8.97 16.51
N LEU A 155 -16.80 -9.09 15.19
CA LEU A 155 -17.89 -8.62 14.32
C LEU A 155 -19.20 -9.36 14.65
N LYS A 156 -19.19 -10.68 14.74
CA LYS A 156 -20.37 -11.48 15.12
C LYS A 156 -20.93 -11.10 16.47
N TRP A 157 -20.04 -10.91 17.46
CA TRP A 157 -20.46 -10.49 18.80
C TRP A 157 -21.07 -9.10 18.79
N GLY A 158 -20.44 -8.15 18.09
CA GLY A 158 -20.91 -6.75 18.02
C GLY A 158 -22.27 -6.65 17.33
N ILE A 159 -22.43 -7.28 16.16
CA ILE A 159 -23.69 -7.33 15.42
C ILE A 159 -24.82 -7.95 16.26
N LYS A 160 -24.54 -9.03 16.96
CA LYS A 160 -25.52 -9.70 17.80
C LYS A 160 -25.92 -8.88 19.02
N SER A 161 -24.95 -8.21 19.66
CA SER A 161 -25.17 -7.47 20.92
C SER A 161 -25.74 -6.08 20.69
N TYR A 162 -25.45 -5.47 19.55
CA TYR A 162 -25.83 -4.12 19.19
C TYR A 162 -26.50 -4.07 17.81
N PRO A 163 -27.70 -4.65 17.67
CA PRO A 163 -28.40 -4.69 16.40
C PRO A 163 -28.84 -3.29 15.95
N SER A 164 -28.55 -2.95 14.69
CA SER A 164 -28.89 -1.67 14.06
C SER A 164 -29.37 -1.85 12.62
N ASP A 165 -29.81 -0.78 11.98
CA ASP A 165 -30.25 -0.81 10.58
C ASP A 165 -29.05 -0.86 9.61
N LYS A 166 -27.94 -0.22 10.00
CA LYS A 166 -26.70 -0.16 9.23
C LYS A 166 -25.51 -0.47 10.12
N TYR A 167 -24.53 -1.13 9.55
CA TYR A 167 -23.27 -1.46 10.20
C TYR A 167 -22.11 -0.80 9.46
N MET A 168 -21.16 -0.28 10.23
CA MET A 168 -19.86 0.16 9.76
C MET A 168 -18.79 -0.64 10.49
N VAL A 169 -17.80 -1.14 9.79
CA VAL A 169 -16.56 -1.64 10.38
C VAL A 169 -15.42 -0.71 10.00
N LEU A 170 -14.59 -0.39 10.98
CA LEU A 170 -13.38 0.43 10.79
C LEU A 170 -12.17 -0.35 11.30
N PHE A 171 -11.13 -0.38 10.48
CA PHE A 171 -9.81 -0.87 10.82
C PHE A 171 -8.93 0.31 11.21
N TRP A 172 -8.19 0.17 12.31
CA TRP A 172 -7.31 1.21 12.81
C TRP A 172 -5.94 0.65 13.14
N ASN A 173 -4.96 0.90 12.29
CA ASN A 173 -3.59 0.44 12.45
C ASN A 173 -2.68 0.97 11.32
N HIS A 174 -1.59 0.28 11.04
CA HIS A 174 -0.87 0.35 9.78
C HIS A 174 -1.59 -0.43 8.68
N GLY A 175 -1.27 -0.10 7.43
CA GLY A 175 -1.61 -0.84 6.23
C GLY A 175 -0.38 -1.07 5.37
N GLY A 176 -0.36 -2.17 4.63
CA GLY A 176 0.72 -2.59 3.74
C GLY A 176 0.23 -2.87 2.32
N GLY A 177 -0.88 -2.24 1.92
CA GLY A 177 -1.45 -2.40 0.58
C GLY A 177 -1.97 -3.80 0.28
N SER A 178 -1.95 -4.15 -0.99
CA SER A 178 -2.54 -5.42 -1.44
C SER A 178 -1.78 -6.66 -0.95
N ILE A 179 -0.45 -6.56 -0.77
CA ILE A 179 0.40 -7.71 -0.45
C ILE A 179 0.45 -7.99 1.06
N ALA A 180 0.76 -6.97 1.86
CA ALA A 180 0.98 -7.16 3.29
C ALA A 180 -0.30 -7.02 4.14
N GLY A 181 -1.38 -6.47 3.56
CA GLY A 181 -2.68 -6.39 4.23
C GLY A 181 -2.76 -5.30 5.29
N VAL A 182 -3.42 -5.57 6.41
CA VAL A 182 -3.80 -4.58 7.42
C VAL A 182 -3.78 -5.18 8.84
N GLU A 183 -3.76 -4.34 9.89
CA GLU A 183 -3.85 -4.77 11.29
C GLU A 183 -2.63 -5.56 11.77
N PHE A 184 -1.47 -4.95 11.76
CA PHE A 184 -0.20 -5.53 12.21
C PHE A 184 -0.12 -5.58 13.74
N ASP A 185 -0.02 -6.76 14.32
CA ASP A 185 -0.05 -6.97 15.78
C ASP A 185 1.37 -7.04 16.36
N GLU A 186 1.80 -5.99 17.07
CA GLU A 186 3.12 -5.88 17.69
C GLU A 186 3.41 -7.02 18.69
N VAL A 187 2.36 -7.59 19.33
CA VAL A 187 2.50 -8.64 20.33
C VAL A 187 2.70 -10.02 19.71
N PHE A 188 2.33 -10.16 18.43
CA PHE A 188 2.38 -11.41 17.66
C PHE A 188 3.29 -11.31 16.43
N ASP A 189 4.48 -10.75 16.60
CA ASP A 189 5.53 -10.67 15.57
C ASP A 189 5.04 -9.98 14.28
N SER A 190 4.26 -8.91 14.42
CA SER A 190 3.64 -8.15 13.30
C SER A 190 2.72 -8.99 12.42
N ASP A 191 2.08 -10.03 12.97
CA ASP A 191 1.03 -10.80 12.29
C ASP A 191 -0.09 -9.86 11.80
N SER A 192 -0.48 -9.97 10.52
CA SER A 192 -1.41 -9.05 9.86
C SER A 192 -2.56 -9.79 9.18
N LEU A 193 -3.69 -9.10 8.97
CA LEU A 193 -4.77 -9.60 8.13
C LEU A 193 -4.42 -9.38 6.65
N THR A 194 -4.01 -10.43 5.97
CA THR A 194 -3.87 -10.45 4.52
C THR A 194 -5.24 -10.31 3.83
N LEU A 195 -5.29 -9.91 2.56
CA LEU A 195 -6.57 -9.80 1.84
C LEU A 195 -7.36 -11.12 1.78
N PRO A 196 -6.75 -12.31 1.58
CA PRO A 196 -7.46 -13.59 1.70
C PRO A 196 -8.08 -13.80 3.07
N GLU A 197 -7.36 -13.53 4.14
CA GLU A 197 -7.85 -13.68 5.54
C GLU A 197 -8.95 -12.68 5.87
N LEU A 198 -8.83 -11.44 5.38
CA LEU A 198 -9.87 -10.43 5.48
C LEU A 198 -11.17 -10.91 4.80
N GLY A 199 -11.05 -11.45 3.59
CA GLY A 199 -12.16 -12.06 2.84
C GLY A 199 -12.78 -13.27 3.57
N GLU A 200 -11.96 -14.12 4.20
CA GLU A 200 -12.41 -15.25 5.02
C GLU A 200 -13.21 -14.77 6.24
N ALA A 201 -12.71 -13.78 6.96
CA ALA A 201 -13.41 -13.20 8.11
C ALA A 201 -14.77 -12.62 7.73
N PHE A 202 -14.86 -11.81 6.69
CA PHE A 202 -16.13 -11.24 6.22
C PHE A 202 -17.10 -12.32 5.73
N LYS A 203 -16.62 -13.34 5.03
CA LYS A 203 -17.42 -14.48 4.60
C LYS A 203 -18.00 -15.25 5.79
N GLU A 204 -17.20 -15.46 6.84
CA GLU A 204 -17.64 -16.13 8.06
C GLU A 204 -18.68 -15.32 8.84
N VAL A 205 -18.57 -14.00 8.84
CA VAL A 205 -19.54 -13.07 9.45
C VAL A 205 -20.86 -13.05 8.67
N GLY A 206 -20.80 -13.02 7.36
CA GLY A 206 -21.96 -13.04 6.47
C GLY A 206 -22.90 -11.82 6.61
N GLN A 207 -22.39 -10.69 7.11
CA GLN A 207 -23.13 -9.42 7.26
C GLN A 207 -22.81 -8.49 6.10
N GLN A 208 -23.82 -7.79 5.60
CA GLN A 208 -23.62 -6.65 4.69
C GLN A 208 -23.37 -5.39 5.50
N PHE A 209 -22.21 -4.76 5.30
CA PHE A 209 -21.85 -3.50 5.90
C PHE A 209 -22.25 -2.32 5.00
N GLU A 210 -22.66 -1.22 5.59
CA GLU A 210 -22.88 0.02 4.84
C GLU A 210 -21.56 0.70 4.48
N ILE A 211 -20.57 0.65 5.39
CA ILE A 211 -19.19 1.11 5.16
C ILE A 211 -18.23 0.07 5.72
N ILE A 212 -17.17 -0.22 4.96
CA ILE A 212 -15.93 -0.86 5.40
C ILE A 212 -14.84 0.21 5.26
N GLY A 213 -14.30 0.68 6.38
CA GLY A 213 -13.35 1.79 6.41
C GLY A 213 -11.99 1.36 6.91
N PHE A 214 -10.95 1.95 6.36
CA PHE A 214 -9.55 1.69 6.70
C PHE A 214 -8.89 3.02 7.08
N ASP A 215 -8.80 3.30 8.39
CA ASP A 215 -7.93 4.34 8.95
C ASP A 215 -6.52 3.77 9.05
N THR A 216 -5.95 3.52 7.88
CA THR A 216 -4.68 2.81 7.65
C THR A 216 -4.10 3.19 6.30
N CYS A 217 -2.78 3.11 6.17
CA CYS A 217 -2.09 3.39 4.90
C CYS A 217 -2.47 2.42 3.79
N LEU A 218 -2.43 2.85 2.53
CA LEU A 218 -2.32 2.05 1.31
C LEU A 218 -3.48 1.08 1.01
N MET A 219 -4.61 1.15 1.72
CA MET A 219 -5.68 0.16 1.57
C MET A 219 -6.71 0.49 0.49
N SER A 220 -6.61 1.64 -0.20
CA SER A 220 -7.47 1.94 -1.35
C SER A 220 -6.94 1.30 -2.63
N THR A 221 -7.02 -0.04 -2.70
CA THR A 221 -6.56 -0.82 -3.83
C THR A 221 -7.68 -1.57 -4.52
N LEU A 222 -7.54 -1.83 -5.82
CA LEU A 222 -8.51 -2.62 -6.60
C LEU A 222 -8.67 -4.03 -6.01
N GLU A 223 -7.58 -4.64 -5.55
CA GLU A 223 -7.56 -5.98 -4.96
C GLU A 223 -8.34 -6.01 -3.64
N ASN A 224 -8.12 -5.02 -2.75
CA ASN A 224 -8.88 -4.91 -1.50
C ASN A 224 -10.36 -4.64 -1.78
N ALA A 225 -10.66 -3.65 -2.64
CA ALA A 225 -12.03 -3.33 -3.03
C ALA A 225 -12.75 -4.55 -3.63
N SER A 226 -12.06 -5.35 -4.45
CA SER A 226 -12.59 -6.60 -5.02
C SER A 226 -12.88 -7.63 -3.94
N THR A 227 -11.93 -7.85 -3.01
CA THR A 227 -12.05 -8.81 -1.90
C THR A 227 -13.26 -8.54 -1.03
N ILE A 228 -13.54 -7.26 -0.73
CA ILE A 228 -14.63 -6.88 0.18
C ILE A 228 -15.94 -6.50 -0.52
N SER A 229 -15.99 -6.47 -1.85
CA SER A 229 -17.13 -5.95 -2.63
C SER A 229 -18.46 -6.66 -2.37
N GLU A 230 -18.42 -7.94 -2.02
CA GLU A 230 -19.62 -8.70 -1.67
C GLU A 230 -20.15 -8.39 -0.26
N TYR A 231 -19.33 -7.76 0.60
CA TYR A 231 -19.62 -7.58 2.03
C TYR A 231 -19.91 -6.13 2.43
N GLY A 232 -19.61 -5.14 1.56
CA GLY A 232 -19.84 -3.73 1.81
C GLY A 232 -20.63 -3.02 0.72
N ASN A 233 -21.22 -1.86 1.08
CA ASN A 233 -21.79 -0.94 0.10
C ASN A 233 -20.74 0.08 -0.35
N TYR A 234 -19.95 0.59 0.61
CA TYR A 234 -18.90 1.57 0.35
C TYR A 234 -17.62 1.19 1.09
N MET A 235 -16.48 1.42 0.45
CA MET A 235 -15.16 1.43 1.07
C MET A 235 -14.74 2.88 1.31
N VAL A 236 -14.04 3.15 2.41
CA VAL A 236 -13.35 4.41 2.67
C VAL A 236 -11.90 4.05 3.01
N ALA A 237 -10.95 4.48 2.19
CA ALA A 237 -9.54 4.10 2.33
C ALA A 237 -8.61 5.11 1.60
N SER A 238 -7.35 5.12 1.98
CA SER A 238 -6.29 5.91 1.37
C SER A 238 -5.48 5.09 0.37
N GLU A 239 -5.05 5.71 -0.73
CA GLU A 239 -4.05 5.15 -1.65
C GLU A 239 -2.64 5.32 -1.10
N GLU A 240 -2.38 6.47 -0.43
CA GLU A 240 -1.10 6.82 0.17
C GLU A 240 -1.07 6.46 1.67
N TYR A 241 0.07 6.66 2.32
CA TYR A 241 0.11 6.58 3.77
C TYR A 241 -0.76 7.68 4.41
N GLU A 242 -1.36 7.35 5.54
CA GLU A 242 -2.13 8.31 6.31
C GLU A 242 -1.27 8.91 7.42
N PRO A 243 -1.28 10.25 7.61
CA PRO A 243 -0.60 10.89 8.73
C PRO A 243 -0.99 10.31 10.09
N GLY A 244 -0.05 10.26 11.03
CA GLY A 244 -0.20 9.63 12.35
C GLY A 244 -1.39 10.10 13.19
N GLY A 245 -1.95 11.26 12.87
CA GLY A 245 -3.18 11.75 13.48
C GLY A 245 -4.43 10.94 13.14
N GLY A 246 -4.43 10.20 12.03
CA GLY A 246 -5.56 9.43 11.52
C GLY A 246 -6.82 10.26 11.28
N TRP A 247 -7.97 9.62 11.21
CA TRP A 247 -9.24 10.27 10.95
C TRP A 247 -9.70 11.18 12.10
N ALA A 248 -10.52 12.19 11.80
CA ALA A 248 -11.05 13.15 12.78
C ALA A 248 -12.26 12.56 13.54
N TYR A 249 -12.00 11.71 14.55
CA TYR A 249 -13.05 10.91 15.22
C TYR A 249 -14.15 11.75 15.89
N THR A 250 -13.86 12.92 16.42
CA THR A 250 -14.89 13.82 16.94
C THR A 250 -15.85 14.25 15.83
N ASP A 251 -15.33 14.75 14.71
CA ASP A 251 -16.12 15.48 13.71
C ASP A 251 -17.02 14.57 12.90
N TRP A 252 -16.50 13.49 12.33
CA TRP A 252 -17.31 12.58 11.54
C TRP A 252 -18.28 11.75 12.39
N THR A 253 -17.91 11.41 13.63
CA THR A 253 -18.81 10.70 14.55
C THR A 253 -19.94 11.62 14.99
N GLN A 254 -19.65 12.90 15.31
CA GLN A 254 -20.69 13.89 15.62
C GLN A 254 -21.63 14.08 14.42
N TYR A 255 -21.10 14.16 13.20
CA TYR A 255 -21.95 14.22 12.01
C TYR A 255 -22.89 13.01 11.91
N LEU A 256 -22.40 11.81 12.21
CA LEU A 256 -23.22 10.59 12.19
C LEU A 256 -24.32 10.63 13.26
N MET A 257 -24.04 11.16 14.47
CA MET A 257 -25.03 11.39 15.53
C MET A 257 -26.10 12.38 15.09
N ASP A 258 -25.70 13.49 14.48
CA ASP A 258 -26.61 14.55 14.02
C ASP A 258 -27.43 14.13 12.79
N HIS A 259 -26.92 13.18 11.99
CA HIS A 259 -27.51 12.72 10.72
C HIS A 259 -27.63 11.19 10.64
N PRO A 260 -28.28 10.52 11.60
CA PRO A 260 -28.30 9.05 11.63
C PRO A 260 -29.03 8.42 10.44
N GLY A 261 -29.82 9.21 9.69
CA GLY A 261 -30.44 8.81 8.42
C GLY A 261 -29.51 8.83 7.22
N ALA A 262 -28.27 9.34 7.33
CA ALA A 262 -27.30 9.40 6.25
C ALA A 262 -27.01 8.00 5.67
N ASN A 263 -26.65 7.94 4.37
CA ASN A 263 -26.14 6.72 3.74
C ASN A 263 -24.62 6.69 3.78
N GLY A 264 -24.03 5.54 3.39
CA GLY A 264 -22.60 5.34 3.44
C GLY A 264 -21.79 6.36 2.62
N LYS A 265 -22.28 6.77 1.44
CA LYS A 265 -21.63 7.82 0.63
C LYS A 265 -21.55 9.15 1.38
N MET A 266 -22.63 9.56 2.06
CA MET A 266 -22.67 10.83 2.79
C MET A 266 -21.73 10.80 4.00
N VAL A 267 -21.70 9.67 4.73
CA VAL A 267 -20.80 9.49 5.87
C VAL A 267 -19.35 9.40 5.41
N GLY A 268 -19.06 8.62 4.37
CA GLY A 268 -17.71 8.50 3.79
C GLY A 268 -17.18 9.85 3.31
N LYS A 269 -18.01 10.63 2.59
CA LYS A 269 -17.64 12.00 2.22
C LYS A 269 -17.29 12.86 3.44
N GLN A 270 -18.06 12.77 4.52
CA GLN A 270 -17.79 13.53 5.74
C GLN A 270 -16.47 13.09 6.39
N ILE A 271 -16.17 11.78 6.37
CA ILE A 271 -14.88 11.25 6.84
C ILE A 271 -13.74 11.88 6.01
N CYS A 272 -13.82 11.85 4.68
CA CYS A 272 -12.81 12.46 3.80
C CYS A 272 -12.63 13.95 4.08
N ASP A 273 -13.73 14.74 4.13
CA ASP A 273 -13.67 16.19 4.35
C ASP A 273 -13.00 16.54 5.69
N THR A 274 -13.36 15.82 6.77
CA THR A 274 -12.83 16.10 8.11
C THR A 274 -11.42 15.58 8.31
N TYR A 275 -11.05 14.46 7.68
CA TYR A 275 -9.69 13.95 7.61
C TYR A 275 -8.77 14.97 6.93
N TYR A 276 -9.14 15.41 5.72
CA TYR A 276 -8.32 16.37 4.97
C TYR A 276 -8.16 17.70 5.72
N SER A 277 -9.23 18.20 6.35
CA SER A 277 -9.16 19.41 7.20
C SER A 277 -8.27 19.22 8.42
N LYS A 278 -8.19 18.00 8.99
CA LYS A 278 -7.25 17.67 10.08
C LYS A 278 -5.82 17.67 9.58
N CYS A 279 -5.56 17.12 8.39
CA CYS A 279 -4.25 17.18 7.73
C CYS A 279 -3.83 18.63 7.43
N GLU A 280 -4.71 19.47 6.87
CA GLU A 280 -4.45 20.91 6.66
C GLU A 280 -4.07 21.62 7.97
N TYR A 281 -4.73 21.28 9.09
CA TYR A 281 -4.42 21.87 10.39
C TYR A 281 -3.04 21.42 10.92
N SER A 282 -2.65 20.19 10.66
CA SER A 282 -1.35 19.63 11.06
C SER A 282 -0.21 20.01 10.11
N GLY A 283 -0.51 20.37 8.86
CA GLY A 283 0.45 20.64 7.79
C GLY A 283 0.95 19.37 7.11
N ASP A 284 0.09 18.33 7.07
CA ASP A 284 0.37 17.02 6.46
C ASP A 284 -0.55 16.77 5.24
N ASP A 285 -1.21 17.81 4.74
CA ASP A 285 -2.24 17.72 3.69
C ASP A 285 -1.65 17.52 2.29
N ASP A 286 -0.40 17.95 2.06
CA ASP A 286 0.21 17.90 0.72
C ASP A 286 0.26 16.48 0.13
N MET A 287 0.45 15.46 0.94
CA MET A 287 0.56 14.06 0.54
C MET A 287 -0.66 13.20 0.92
N ALA A 288 -1.65 13.78 1.60
CA ALA A 288 -2.80 13.04 2.06
C ALA A 288 -3.72 12.62 0.90
N THR A 289 -4.24 11.39 0.95
CA THR A 289 -5.32 10.90 0.07
C THR A 289 -6.39 10.22 0.91
N LEU A 290 -7.66 10.29 0.51
CA LEU A 290 -8.72 9.46 1.03
C LEU A 290 -9.90 9.42 0.07
N ALA A 291 -10.41 8.22 -0.22
CA ALA A 291 -11.46 8.02 -1.20
C ALA A 291 -12.67 7.26 -0.66
N VAL A 292 -13.83 7.52 -1.25
CA VAL A 292 -15.07 6.75 -1.06
C VAL A 292 -15.38 5.97 -2.32
N VAL A 293 -15.35 4.65 -2.23
CA VAL A 293 -15.57 3.75 -3.35
C VAL A 293 -16.92 3.04 -3.20
N ASP A 294 -17.77 3.11 -4.23
CA ASP A 294 -19.01 2.31 -4.33
C ASP A 294 -18.67 0.87 -4.72
N LEU A 295 -18.62 -0.02 -3.75
CA LEU A 295 -18.24 -1.41 -3.92
C LEU A 295 -19.14 -2.20 -4.91
N LYS A 296 -20.36 -1.73 -5.15
CA LYS A 296 -21.27 -2.34 -6.15
C LYS A 296 -20.79 -2.10 -7.58
N LYS A 297 -19.90 -1.15 -7.80
CA LYS A 297 -19.32 -0.81 -9.11
C LYS A 297 -18.05 -1.60 -9.40
N ILE A 298 -17.40 -2.13 -8.39
CA ILE A 298 -16.14 -2.88 -8.52
C ILE A 298 -16.22 -4.03 -9.52
N PRO A 299 -17.27 -4.89 -9.57
CA PRO A 299 -17.33 -5.95 -10.58
C PRO A 299 -17.30 -5.44 -12.03
N ALA A 300 -17.83 -4.23 -12.29
CA ALA A 300 -17.75 -3.62 -13.61
C ALA A 300 -16.35 -3.09 -13.91
N LEU A 301 -15.69 -2.47 -12.92
CA LEU A 301 -14.32 -2.02 -13.04
C LEU A 301 -13.35 -3.19 -13.26
N VAL A 302 -13.47 -4.28 -12.49
CA VAL A 302 -12.68 -5.50 -12.68
C VAL A 302 -12.87 -6.08 -14.09
N THR A 303 -14.10 -6.03 -14.63
CA THR A 303 -14.37 -6.48 -16.00
C THR A 303 -13.68 -5.60 -17.04
N ALA A 304 -13.69 -4.29 -16.86
CA ALA A 304 -13.00 -3.36 -17.76
C ALA A 304 -11.47 -3.53 -17.66
N PHE A 305 -10.95 -3.66 -16.45
CA PHE A 305 -9.53 -3.92 -16.19
C PHE A 305 -9.06 -5.25 -16.80
N ASP A 306 -9.84 -6.34 -16.69
CA ASP A 306 -9.51 -7.62 -17.33
C ASP A 306 -9.47 -7.51 -18.86
N ALA A 307 -10.36 -6.68 -19.45
CA ALA A 307 -10.31 -6.38 -20.88
C ALA A 307 -9.04 -5.61 -21.27
N MET A 308 -8.63 -4.63 -20.45
CA MET A 308 -7.35 -3.92 -20.64
C MET A 308 -6.17 -4.87 -20.48
N ALA A 309 -6.18 -5.73 -19.48
CA ALA A 309 -5.15 -6.76 -19.27
C ALA A 309 -5.06 -7.75 -20.45
N THR A 310 -6.17 -8.04 -21.11
CA THR A 310 -6.17 -8.81 -22.36
C THR A 310 -5.48 -8.05 -23.50
N GLU A 311 -5.67 -6.74 -23.60
CA GLU A 311 -4.95 -5.90 -24.56
C GLU A 311 -3.46 -5.83 -24.22
N MET A 312 -3.11 -5.67 -22.93
CA MET A 312 -1.74 -5.68 -22.42
C MET A 312 -1.01 -7.00 -22.76
N THR A 313 -1.64 -8.14 -22.57
CA THR A 313 -1.05 -9.43 -22.97
C THR A 313 -0.86 -9.54 -24.50
N GLY A 314 -1.66 -8.84 -25.27
CA GLY A 314 -1.54 -8.82 -26.74
C GLY A 314 -0.35 -8.00 -27.27
N ILE A 315 0.25 -7.13 -26.46
CA ILE A 315 1.42 -6.33 -26.87
C ILE A 315 2.76 -6.95 -26.44
N THR A 316 2.76 -8.01 -25.65
CA THR A 316 3.98 -8.62 -25.10
C THR A 316 4.92 -9.18 -26.16
N ASP A 317 4.41 -9.55 -27.33
CA ASP A 317 5.21 -10.03 -28.46
C ASP A 317 5.92 -8.90 -29.25
N GLU A 318 5.52 -7.63 -28.98
CA GLU A 318 6.07 -6.44 -29.65
C GLU A 318 6.88 -5.61 -28.65
N ILE A 319 8.18 -5.86 -28.57
CA ILE A 319 9.04 -5.34 -27.50
C ILE A 319 9.01 -3.81 -27.36
N THR A 320 8.95 -3.09 -28.48
CA THR A 320 8.87 -1.62 -28.46
C THR A 320 7.55 -1.11 -27.86
N THR A 321 6.45 -1.79 -28.17
CA THR A 321 5.12 -1.46 -27.62
C THR A 321 5.03 -1.80 -26.14
N LEU A 322 5.64 -2.93 -25.71
CA LEU A 322 5.76 -3.28 -24.31
C LEU A 322 6.60 -2.25 -23.53
N GLN A 323 7.71 -1.79 -24.13
CA GLN A 323 8.55 -0.73 -23.54
C GLN A 323 7.77 0.60 -23.39
N ASP A 324 6.95 0.97 -24.39
CA ASP A 324 6.11 2.16 -24.31
C ASP A 324 5.10 2.04 -23.16
N TYR A 325 4.50 0.85 -22.98
CA TYR A 325 3.60 0.58 -21.86
C TYR A 325 4.32 0.71 -20.51
N VAL A 326 5.45 0.03 -20.34
CA VAL A 326 6.22 0.03 -19.08
C VAL A 326 6.69 1.44 -18.72
N ARG A 327 7.11 2.24 -19.71
CA ARG A 327 7.46 3.65 -19.46
C ARG A 327 6.27 4.48 -18.98
N GLY A 328 5.09 4.27 -19.56
CA GLY A 328 3.87 4.90 -19.08
C GLY A 328 3.54 4.48 -17.65
N ALA A 329 3.69 3.20 -17.33
CA ALA A 329 3.40 2.67 -16.00
C ALA A 329 4.38 3.18 -14.91
N ILE A 330 5.66 3.33 -15.24
CA ILE A 330 6.67 3.88 -14.31
C ILE A 330 6.42 5.37 -14.02
N ARG A 331 5.80 6.09 -14.95
CA ARG A 331 5.43 7.50 -14.76
C ARG A 331 4.12 7.70 -14.02
N ALA A 332 3.34 6.64 -13.87
CA ALA A 332 2.08 6.73 -13.15
C ALA A 332 2.34 7.03 -11.67
N GLU A 333 1.47 7.84 -11.07
CA GLU A 333 1.53 8.14 -9.65
C GLU A 333 1.54 6.84 -8.85
N ASN A 334 2.50 6.73 -7.92
CA ASN A 334 2.69 5.56 -7.08
C ASN A 334 2.70 5.97 -5.62
N PHE A 335 2.34 5.03 -4.76
CA PHE A 335 2.06 5.32 -3.36
C PHE A 335 2.97 4.51 -2.42
N GLY A 336 3.23 5.08 -1.24
CA GLY A 336 4.16 4.52 -0.28
C GLY A 336 5.60 4.71 -0.72
N GLY A 337 6.37 3.63 -0.82
CA GLY A 337 7.77 3.65 -1.23
C GLY A 337 7.97 3.13 -2.65
N ASN A 338 8.95 3.67 -3.36
CA ASN A 338 9.42 3.20 -4.67
C ASN A 338 10.93 3.34 -4.87
N THR A 339 11.70 3.36 -3.78
CA THR A 339 13.17 3.35 -3.77
C THR A 339 13.69 2.20 -2.93
N ASP A 340 14.96 1.85 -3.11
CA ASP A 340 15.60 0.78 -2.33
C ASP A 340 15.63 1.10 -0.82
N GLU A 341 15.74 2.39 -0.46
CA GLU A 341 15.80 2.85 0.92
C GLU A 341 14.43 2.89 1.60
N GLU A 342 13.39 3.21 0.84
CA GLU A 342 12.02 3.29 1.35
C GLU A 342 11.29 1.95 1.29
N GLY A 343 11.77 1.04 0.45
CA GLY A 343 11.06 -0.16 0.03
C GLY A 343 10.07 0.12 -1.12
N TYR A 344 9.57 -0.94 -1.73
CA TYR A 344 8.64 -0.86 -2.85
C TYR A 344 7.27 -1.41 -2.45
N THR A 345 6.25 -0.58 -2.51
CA THR A 345 4.86 -1.01 -2.29
C THR A 345 4.26 -1.66 -3.53
N ASN A 346 4.81 -1.33 -4.71
CA ASN A 346 4.28 -1.76 -6.01
C ASN A 346 2.80 -1.36 -6.24
N MET A 347 2.36 -0.24 -5.63
CA MET A 347 1.01 0.31 -5.79
C MET A 347 1.07 1.54 -6.68
N VAL A 348 0.40 1.50 -7.82
CA VAL A 348 0.27 2.64 -8.74
C VAL A 348 -1.19 3.05 -8.87
N ASP A 349 -1.46 4.33 -9.07
CA ASP A 349 -2.82 4.80 -9.33
C ASP A 349 -3.37 4.18 -10.62
N LEU A 350 -4.56 3.57 -10.54
CA LEU A 350 -5.16 2.88 -11.69
C LEU A 350 -5.58 3.85 -12.80
N GLY A 351 -6.06 5.03 -12.43
CA GLY A 351 -6.48 6.05 -13.39
C GLY A 351 -5.30 6.63 -14.14
N ASP A 352 -4.26 7.02 -13.41
CA ASP A 352 -3.06 7.62 -13.97
C ASP A 352 -2.25 6.59 -14.78
N LEU A 353 -2.13 5.34 -14.30
CA LEU A 353 -1.60 4.22 -15.09
C LEU A 353 -2.34 4.10 -16.44
N THR A 354 -3.67 4.14 -16.40
CA THR A 354 -4.48 4.01 -17.61
C THR A 354 -4.29 5.19 -18.55
N ILE A 355 -4.20 6.42 -18.02
CA ILE A 355 -3.98 7.65 -18.78
C ILE A 355 -2.59 7.62 -19.44
N ASN A 356 -1.54 7.31 -18.68
CA ASN A 356 -0.16 7.27 -19.18
C ASN A 356 0.11 6.15 -20.20
N THR A 357 -0.79 5.16 -20.27
CA THR A 357 -0.67 4.03 -21.21
C THR A 357 -1.76 4.00 -22.27
N GLU A 358 -2.65 5.00 -22.35
CA GLU A 358 -3.82 5.02 -23.27
C GLU A 358 -3.47 4.90 -24.74
N ASP A 359 -2.34 5.43 -25.18
CA ASP A 359 -1.87 5.31 -26.56
C ASP A 359 -1.54 3.85 -26.93
N VAL A 360 -1.18 3.03 -25.95
CA VAL A 360 -0.79 1.62 -26.11
C VAL A 360 -1.99 0.69 -25.96
N VAL A 361 -2.85 0.92 -24.96
CA VAL A 361 -4.06 0.14 -24.69
C VAL A 361 -5.34 0.89 -25.09
N SER A 362 -5.28 1.53 -26.25
CA SER A 362 -6.26 2.53 -26.71
C SER A 362 -7.69 2.02 -26.92
N LYS A 363 -7.91 0.70 -26.95
CA LYS A 363 -9.26 0.13 -27.14
C LYS A 363 -10.03 -0.02 -25.83
N THR A 364 -9.34 -0.09 -24.71
CA THR A 364 -9.93 -0.46 -23.40
C THR A 364 -9.74 0.62 -22.34
N ALA A 365 -8.81 1.56 -22.53
CA ALA A 365 -8.50 2.63 -21.57
C ALA A 365 -9.74 3.46 -21.19
N GLU A 366 -10.56 3.91 -22.17
CA GLU A 366 -11.79 4.69 -21.91
C GLU A 366 -12.81 3.91 -21.04
N ASP A 367 -12.92 2.60 -21.24
CA ASP A 367 -13.83 1.76 -20.46
C ASP A 367 -13.35 1.61 -19.01
N VAL A 368 -12.03 1.48 -18.78
CA VAL A 368 -11.44 1.44 -17.44
C VAL A 368 -11.66 2.76 -16.72
N LEU A 369 -11.28 3.89 -17.33
CA LEU A 369 -11.48 5.22 -16.75
C LEU A 369 -12.96 5.50 -16.43
N THR A 370 -13.86 5.14 -17.35
CA THR A 370 -15.30 5.29 -17.11
C THR A 370 -15.77 4.46 -15.91
N ALA A 371 -15.32 3.22 -15.78
CA ALA A 371 -15.71 2.34 -14.69
C ALA A 371 -15.07 2.77 -13.36
N LEU A 372 -13.84 3.28 -13.38
CA LEU A 372 -13.14 3.83 -12.22
C LEU A 372 -13.88 5.04 -11.66
N PHE A 373 -14.17 6.05 -12.49
CA PHE A 373 -14.88 7.26 -12.08
C PHE A 373 -16.35 7.02 -11.71
N ASP A 374 -16.94 5.90 -12.15
CA ASP A 374 -18.24 5.44 -11.64
C ASP A 374 -18.12 4.77 -10.25
N ALA A 375 -16.99 4.16 -9.94
CA ALA A 375 -16.73 3.46 -8.67
C ALA A 375 -16.24 4.42 -7.58
N VAL A 376 -15.27 5.29 -7.87
CA VAL A 376 -14.82 6.34 -6.95
C VAL A 376 -15.86 7.46 -6.94
N VAL A 377 -16.64 7.53 -5.88
CA VAL A 377 -17.79 8.45 -5.80
C VAL A 377 -17.47 9.75 -5.07
N TYR A 378 -16.33 9.82 -4.41
CA TYR A 378 -15.74 10.99 -3.79
C TYR A 378 -14.29 10.69 -3.41
N ASP A 379 -13.41 11.66 -3.56
CA ASP A 379 -12.03 11.61 -3.12
C ASP A 379 -11.54 12.99 -2.66
N VAL A 380 -10.48 12.99 -1.87
CA VAL A 380 -9.66 14.15 -1.49
C VAL A 380 -8.20 13.76 -1.64
N HIS A 381 -7.39 14.68 -2.13
CA HIS A 381 -5.95 14.47 -2.27
C HIS A 381 -5.18 15.78 -2.09
N GLY A 382 -3.95 15.68 -1.70
CA GLY A 382 -3.03 16.78 -1.51
C GLY A 382 -2.45 17.30 -2.81
N THR A 383 -1.65 18.36 -2.71
CA THR A 383 -1.09 19.05 -3.88
C THR A 383 -0.01 18.23 -4.57
N THR A 384 0.68 17.35 -3.86
CA THR A 384 1.68 16.42 -4.39
C THR A 384 1.11 15.03 -4.69
N ARG A 385 -0.21 14.89 -4.74
CA ARG A 385 -0.96 13.71 -5.15
C ARG A 385 -2.05 14.07 -6.15
N ALA A 386 -1.70 14.99 -7.07
CA ALA A 386 -2.67 15.59 -7.98
C ALA A 386 -3.22 14.61 -9.04
N GLN A 387 -2.55 13.48 -9.26
CA GLN A 387 -2.95 12.42 -10.18
C GLN A 387 -3.63 11.25 -9.47
N ALA A 388 -3.78 11.29 -8.13
CA ALA A 388 -4.53 10.28 -7.38
C ALA A 388 -6.00 10.27 -7.82
N ASN A 389 -6.51 9.11 -8.20
CA ASN A 389 -7.88 8.91 -8.68
C ASN A 389 -8.71 8.02 -7.73
N GLY A 390 -8.21 7.75 -6.55
CA GLY A 390 -8.91 7.09 -5.45
C GLY A 390 -8.83 5.58 -5.41
N LEU A 391 -8.17 4.91 -6.37
CA LEU A 391 -7.88 3.47 -6.36
C LEU A 391 -6.55 3.17 -7.03
N SER A 392 -5.65 2.57 -6.29
CA SER A 392 -4.42 1.99 -6.81
C SER A 392 -4.61 0.53 -7.28
N VAL A 393 -3.61 0.02 -7.98
CA VAL A 393 -3.50 -1.39 -8.41
C VAL A 393 -2.06 -1.84 -8.25
N PHE A 394 -1.85 -3.11 -7.93
CA PHE A 394 -0.51 -3.68 -7.91
C PHE A 394 0.13 -3.62 -9.30
N PHE A 395 1.31 -3.02 -9.39
CA PHE A 395 2.15 -3.05 -10.58
C PHE A 395 3.61 -3.31 -10.17
N PRO A 396 4.30 -4.30 -10.77
CA PRO A 396 5.62 -4.74 -10.34
C PRO A 396 6.72 -3.75 -10.75
N LEU A 397 6.89 -2.66 -10.01
CA LEU A 397 7.99 -1.71 -10.17
C LEU A 397 9.32 -2.35 -9.77
N ALA A 398 9.36 -2.95 -8.57
CA ALA A 398 10.43 -3.83 -8.12
C ALA A 398 9.84 -4.87 -7.15
N VAL A 399 9.93 -6.15 -7.49
CA VAL A 399 9.26 -7.21 -6.73
C VAL A 399 10.17 -8.40 -6.47
N THR A 400 9.89 -9.10 -5.37
CA THR A 400 10.43 -10.43 -5.09
C THR A 400 9.51 -11.51 -5.67
N LYS A 401 10.02 -12.74 -5.75
CA LYS A 401 9.19 -13.88 -6.15
C LYS A 401 8.05 -14.13 -5.16
N GLU A 402 8.31 -13.98 -3.87
CA GLU A 402 7.34 -14.14 -2.80
C GLU A 402 6.18 -13.17 -2.94
N GLU A 403 6.44 -11.90 -3.28
CA GLU A 403 5.38 -10.91 -3.51
C GLU A 403 4.54 -11.25 -4.75
N CYS A 404 5.16 -11.72 -5.83
CA CYS A 404 4.42 -12.20 -7.01
C CYS A 404 3.53 -13.41 -6.68
N ASP A 405 4.05 -14.37 -5.89
CA ASP A 405 3.27 -15.54 -5.45
C ASP A 405 2.10 -15.11 -4.57
N SER A 406 2.31 -14.16 -3.64
CA SER A 406 1.24 -13.58 -2.81
C SER A 406 0.21 -12.81 -3.66
N TYR A 407 0.68 -12.04 -4.64
CA TYR A 407 -0.22 -11.33 -5.56
C TYR A 407 -1.12 -12.29 -6.35
N ALA A 408 -0.58 -13.45 -6.77
CA ALA A 408 -1.35 -14.43 -7.52
C ALA A 408 -2.58 -14.96 -6.75
N GLU A 409 -2.55 -14.94 -5.41
CA GLU A 409 -3.69 -15.35 -4.58
C GLU A 409 -4.83 -14.32 -4.54
N ILE A 410 -4.53 -13.06 -4.81
CA ILE A 410 -5.46 -11.92 -4.67
C ILE A 410 -5.77 -11.22 -6.00
N ALA A 411 -5.06 -11.56 -7.07
CA ALA A 411 -5.22 -10.93 -8.37
C ALA A 411 -6.68 -10.94 -8.83
N THR A 412 -7.13 -9.82 -9.38
CA THR A 412 -8.50 -9.66 -9.89
C THR A 412 -8.68 -10.12 -11.33
N SER A 413 -7.57 -10.38 -12.05
CA SER A 413 -7.56 -10.76 -13.47
C SER A 413 -6.48 -11.79 -13.77
N GLY A 414 -6.87 -12.92 -14.36
CA GLY A 414 -5.91 -13.92 -14.87
C GLY A 414 -5.12 -13.43 -16.10
N ASN A 415 -5.68 -12.50 -16.88
CA ASN A 415 -4.97 -11.88 -18.00
C ASN A 415 -3.89 -10.93 -17.47
N TYR A 416 -4.16 -10.22 -16.36
CA TYR A 416 -3.16 -9.36 -15.73
C TYR A 416 -2.01 -10.17 -15.12
N LEU A 417 -2.30 -11.30 -14.48
CA LEU A 417 -1.24 -12.24 -14.03
C LEU A 417 -0.33 -12.68 -15.18
N ARG A 418 -0.91 -12.94 -16.36
CA ARG A 418 -0.12 -13.27 -17.56
C ARG A 418 0.77 -12.13 -18.02
N PHE A 419 0.27 -10.91 -17.94
CA PHE A 419 1.05 -9.74 -18.28
C PHE A 419 2.21 -9.56 -17.30
N ILE A 420 1.96 -9.68 -15.98
CA ILE A 420 3.00 -9.62 -14.95
C ILE A 420 4.06 -10.70 -15.17
N GLU A 421 3.68 -11.92 -15.58
CA GLU A 421 4.62 -13.00 -15.91
C GLU A 421 5.64 -12.61 -17.00
N VAL A 422 5.26 -11.73 -17.91
CA VAL A 422 6.16 -11.21 -18.94
C VAL A 422 7.02 -10.06 -18.42
N VAL A 423 6.45 -9.18 -17.60
CA VAL A 423 7.16 -8.02 -17.04
C VAL A 423 8.20 -8.48 -16.01
N VAL A 424 7.88 -9.48 -15.19
CA VAL A 424 8.79 -10.05 -14.19
C VAL A 424 9.48 -11.27 -14.75
N SER A 425 10.70 -11.11 -15.26
CA SER A 425 11.40 -12.13 -16.06
C SER A 425 11.70 -13.45 -15.33
N ASP A 426 11.85 -13.42 -14.02
CA ASP A 426 12.21 -14.58 -13.19
C ASP A 426 11.01 -15.23 -12.49
N TRP A 427 9.79 -14.77 -12.78
CA TRP A 427 8.56 -15.30 -12.22
C TRP A 427 7.67 -15.90 -13.31
N SER A 428 6.87 -16.88 -12.96
CA SER A 428 5.89 -17.51 -13.84
C SER A 428 4.65 -17.91 -13.03
N VAL A 429 3.47 -17.73 -13.60
CA VAL A 429 2.19 -18.15 -12.97
C VAL A 429 2.22 -19.63 -12.58
N SER A 430 2.97 -20.47 -13.32
CA SER A 430 3.15 -21.88 -12.99
C SER A 430 3.98 -22.11 -11.71
N ASP A 431 4.78 -21.11 -11.30
CA ASP A 431 5.59 -21.19 -10.09
C ASP A 431 4.80 -20.84 -8.82
N ALA A 432 3.70 -20.09 -8.96
CA ALA A 432 2.76 -19.79 -7.87
C ALA A 432 2.04 -21.05 -7.30
N GLY A 433 2.23 -22.20 -7.95
CA GLY A 433 1.72 -23.47 -7.45
C GLY A 433 0.20 -23.59 -7.50
N THR A 434 -0.41 -24.15 -6.44
CA THR A 434 -1.87 -24.33 -6.35
C THR A 434 -2.58 -23.20 -5.58
N ASP A 435 -1.83 -22.18 -5.17
CA ASP A 435 -2.28 -21.12 -4.26
C ASP A 435 -2.93 -19.93 -4.99
N ILE A 436 -3.05 -20.02 -6.33
CA ILE A 436 -3.78 -19.03 -7.13
C ILE A 436 -5.24 -18.99 -6.68
N ASN A 437 -5.78 -17.78 -6.52
CA ASN A 437 -7.19 -17.56 -6.21
C ASN A 437 -8.08 -18.40 -7.15
N PRO A 438 -8.90 -19.34 -6.64
CA PRO A 438 -9.67 -20.26 -7.47
C PRO A 438 -10.76 -19.56 -8.30
N ALA A 439 -11.07 -18.30 -8.01
CA ALA A 439 -11.99 -17.49 -8.80
C ALA A 439 -11.34 -16.96 -10.09
N ILE A 440 -10.01 -17.01 -10.20
CA ILE A 440 -9.28 -16.51 -11.35
C ILE A 440 -9.03 -17.62 -12.36
N VAL A 441 -9.39 -17.36 -13.61
CA VAL A 441 -9.11 -18.24 -14.73
C VAL A 441 -7.88 -17.71 -15.46
N VAL A 442 -6.71 -18.30 -15.20
CA VAL A 442 -5.49 -17.97 -15.94
C VAL A 442 -5.56 -18.59 -17.33
N PRO A 443 -5.47 -17.81 -18.42
CA PRO A 443 -5.48 -18.36 -19.77
C PRO A 443 -4.32 -19.33 -20.00
N GLU A 444 -4.54 -20.41 -20.76
CA GLU A 444 -3.43 -21.28 -21.17
C GLU A 444 -2.45 -20.52 -22.08
N GLN A 445 -1.17 -20.59 -21.74
CA GLN A 445 -0.10 -20.04 -22.57
C GLN A 445 -0.07 -20.71 -23.95
N SER A 446 -0.20 -19.91 -24.98
CA SER A 446 0.03 -20.32 -26.36
C SER A 446 1.35 -19.68 -26.84
N GLY A 447 2.47 -20.26 -26.50
CA GLY A 447 3.75 -19.76 -27.02
C GLY A 447 4.95 -20.31 -26.27
N ASP A 448 6.07 -20.38 -26.98
CA ASP A 448 7.33 -20.85 -26.45
C ASP A 448 7.89 -19.83 -25.44
N SER A 449 8.37 -20.31 -24.30
CA SER A 449 9.16 -19.50 -23.36
C SER A 449 10.34 -18.87 -24.11
N VAL A 450 10.48 -17.56 -24.06
CA VAL A 450 11.67 -16.87 -24.56
C VAL A 450 12.79 -17.13 -23.57
N THR A 451 13.62 -18.13 -23.85
CA THR A 451 14.91 -18.26 -23.16
C THR A 451 15.79 -17.10 -23.61
N ALA A 452 16.22 -16.28 -22.66
CA ALA A 452 17.17 -15.20 -22.90
C ALA A 452 18.51 -15.83 -23.35
N ASP A 453 18.74 -15.89 -24.65
CA ASP A 453 20.09 -16.08 -25.19
C ASP A 453 20.91 -14.80 -24.93
N GLU A 454 22.21 -14.92 -24.68
CA GLU A 454 23.14 -13.79 -24.50
C GLU A 454 23.06 -12.85 -25.73
N TYR A 455 22.33 -11.74 -25.56
CA TYR A 455 22.29 -10.68 -26.56
C TYR A 455 23.57 -9.84 -26.46
N THR A 456 24.25 -9.64 -27.57
CA THR A 456 25.36 -8.69 -27.65
C THR A 456 24.83 -7.37 -28.17
N VAL A 457 24.93 -6.34 -27.32
CA VAL A 457 24.55 -4.97 -27.67
C VAL A 457 25.80 -4.16 -27.92
N ASP A 458 25.91 -3.53 -29.11
CA ASP A 458 26.99 -2.60 -29.43
C ASP A 458 26.45 -1.16 -29.40
N PHE A 459 27.18 -0.26 -28.74
CA PHE A 459 26.80 1.13 -28.61
C PHE A 459 27.99 2.07 -28.64
N ASN A 460 27.71 3.36 -28.93
CA ASN A 460 28.63 4.48 -28.76
C ASN A 460 28.11 5.45 -27.70
N THR A 461 29.03 6.10 -27.02
CA THR A 461 28.72 7.23 -26.13
C THR A 461 29.58 8.41 -26.52
N TYR A 462 29.00 9.62 -26.47
CA TYR A 462 29.73 10.85 -26.75
C TYR A 462 29.04 12.06 -26.11
N ILE A 463 29.82 13.14 -25.93
CA ILE A 463 29.24 14.44 -25.55
C ILE A 463 29.12 15.27 -26.83
N SER A 464 27.92 15.77 -27.11
CA SER A 464 27.66 16.64 -28.25
C SER A 464 28.27 18.03 -28.08
N ASP A 465 28.33 18.79 -29.18
CA ASP A 465 28.80 20.18 -29.14
C ASP A 465 27.94 21.07 -28.23
N ASP A 466 26.69 20.71 -28.01
CA ASP A 466 25.74 21.37 -27.10
C ASP A 466 25.92 20.96 -25.64
N GLY A 467 26.81 19.99 -25.37
CA GLY A 467 27.16 19.52 -24.03
C GLY A 467 26.25 18.43 -23.48
N TYR A 468 25.38 17.84 -24.30
CA TYR A 468 24.55 16.69 -23.93
C TYR A 468 25.33 15.40 -24.03
N TYR A 469 25.08 14.48 -23.14
CA TYR A 469 25.64 13.13 -23.18
C TYR A 469 24.70 12.21 -23.95
N TYR A 470 25.23 11.57 -24.99
CA TYR A 470 24.50 10.69 -25.88
C TYR A 470 24.92 9.23 -25.71
N LEU A 471 23.93 8.35 -25.82
CA LEU A 471 24.07 6.92 -26.04
C LEU A 471 23.40 6.59 -27.39
N GLU A 472 24.15 5.96 -28.29
CA GLU A 472 23.67 5.52 -29.60
C GLU A 472 23.92 4.03 -29.75
N PHE A 473 22.86 3.24 -29.85
CA PHE A 473 22.95 1.80 -30.11
C PHE A 473 23.26 1.56 -31.57
N LEU A 474 24.27 0.70 -31.82
CA LEU A 474 24.67 0.31 -33.14
C LEU A 474 24.00 -0.98 -33.61
N ASN A 475 23.68 -1.87 -32.67
CA ASN A 475 22.89 -3.08 -32.86
C ASN A 475 22.37 -3.64 -31.53
N GLY A 476 21.40 -4.55 -31.60
CA GLY A 476 20.88 -5.30 -30.45
C GLY A 476 19.94 -4.51 -29.55
N PHE A 477 19.57 -3.27 -29.88
CA PHE A 477 18.72 -2.46 -29.01
C PHE A 477 17.26 -2.94 -28.97
N ASP A 478 16.80 -3.75 -29.92
CA ASP A 478 15.47 -4.38 -29.91
C ASP A 478 15.24 -5.27 -28.67
N SER A 479 16.31 -5.64 -27.97
CA SER A 479 16.26 -6.44 -26.73
C SER A 479 16.35 -5.59 -25.46
N ILE A 480 16.46 -4.24 -25.59
CA ILE A 480 16.57 -3.34 -24.45
C ILE A 480 15.17 -2.88 -24.04
N GLN A 481 14.84 -3.04 -22.78
CA GLN A 481 13.55 -2.65 -22.22
C GLN A 481 13.58 -1.25 -21.61
N SER A 482 14.71 -0.84 -21.02
CA SER A 482 14.87 0.48 -20.43
C SER A 482 16.30 0.98 -20.57
N VAL A 483 16.46 2.30 -20.51
CA VAL A 483 17.76 2.99 -20.45
C VAL A 483 17.70 3.99 -19.33
N MET A 484 18.68 3.93 -18.42
CA MET A 484 18.80 4.85 -17.29
C MET A 484 20.20 5.44 -17.26
N PHE A 485 20.33 6.71 -16.91
CA PHE A 485 21.61 7.36 -16.69
C PHE A 485 21.87 7.52 -15.21
N ASN A 486 22.94 6.90 -14.71
CA ASN A 486 23.40 7.04 -13.35
C ASN A 486 24.47 8.12 -13.24
N PHE A 487 24.32 9.02 -12.31
CA PHE A 487 25.24 10.11 -12.04
C PHE A 487 26.06 9.80 -10.80
N TYR A 488 27.39 9.84 -10.93
CA TYR A 488 28.30 9.54 -9.81
C TYR A 488 29.21 10.73 -9.50
N TYR A 489 29.40 10.98 -8.20
CA TYR A 489 30.47 11.82 -7.71
C TYR A 489 31.72 10.97 -7.47
N MET A 490 32.86 11.39 -8.06
CA MET A 490 34.13 10.68 -7.91
C MET A 490 34.99 11.35 -6.83
N ASP A 491 35.29 10.64 -5.75
CA ASP A 491 36.27 11.08 -4.76
C ASP A 491 37.63 10.41 -5.03
N TYR A 492 38.52 11.14 -5.68
CA TYR A 492 39.85 10.65 -6.04
C TYR A 492 40.79 10.51 -4.85
N ASP A 493 40.53 11.17 -3.72
CA ASP A 493 41.39 11.13 -2.53
C ASP A 493 41.17 9.81 -1.76
N TYR A 494 39.96 9.27 -1.81
CA TYR A 494 39.59 8.00 -1.17
C TYR A 494 39.49 6.82 -2.15
N GLY A 495 39.44 7.07 -3.46
CA GLY A 495 39.28 6.03 -4.47
C GLY A 495 37.87 5.43 -4.48
N GLU A 496 36.87 6.28 -4.21
CA GLU A 496 35.47 5.92 -4.12
C GLU A 496 34.66 6.70 -5.14
N TYR A 497 33.54 6.13 -5.60
CA TYR A 497 32.51 6.85 -6.31
C TYR A 497 31.17 6.65 -5.60
N MET A 498 30.38 7.72 -5.53
CA MET A 498 29.11 7.75 -4.84
C MET A 498 28.02 8.00 -5.87
N LEU A 499 26.97 7.18 -5.85
CA LEU A 499 25.79 7.40 -6.69
C LEU A 499 25.13 8.70 -6.21
N MET A 500 24.82 9.59 -7.14
CA MET A 500 24.16 10.86 -6.88
C MET A 500 22.67 10.78 -7.18
N GLY A 501 22.32 9.95 -8.14
CA GLY A 501 20.96 9.69 -8.57
C GLY A 501 20.92 9.01 -9.94
N THR A 502 19.74 8.58 -10.31
CA THR A 502 19.43 7.90 -11.55
C THR A 502 18.39 8.71 -12.30
N ASP A 503 18.61 8.92 -13.61
CA ASP A 503 17.64 9.55 -14.49
C ASP A 503 17.12 8.53 -15.51
N ASN A 504 15.82 8.35 -15.57
CA ASN A 504 15.09 7.53 -16.54
C ASN A 504 14.21 8.37 -17.49
N ASP A 505 14.08 9.68 -17.25
CA ASP A 505 13.39 10.62 -18.15
C ASP A 505 14.32 11.17 -19.22
N LEU A 506 14.85 10.26 -20.02
CA LEU A 506 15.78 10.60 -21.10
C LEU A 506 15.03 11.07 -22.33
N VAL A 507 15.62 12.01 -23.07
CA VAL A 507 15.17 12.26 -24.43
C VAL A 507 15.55 11.05 -25.28
N SER A 508 14.55 10.34 -25.79
CA SER A 508 14.71 9.03 -26.41
C SER A 508 14.16 8.98 -27.83
N ASP A 509 14.93 8.38 -28.74
CA ASP A 509 14.52 8.00 -30.09
C ASP A 509 14.66 6.46 -30.20
N TRP A 510 13.62 5.78 -29.79
CA TRP A 510 13.56 4.31 -29.79
C TRP A 510 13.62 3.72 -31.22
N ASP A 511 13.16 4.46 -32.24
CA ASP A 511 13.21 4.00 -33.63
C ASP A 511 14.65 3.90 -34.16
N ASN A 512 15.53 4.77 -33.66
CA ASN A 512 16.92 4.85 -34.07
C ASN A 512 17.91 4.38 -32.99
N GLY A 513 17.43 4.01 -31.78
CA GLY A 513 18.27 3.57 -30.67
C GLY A 513 19.16 4.68 -30.12
N VAL A 514 18.65 5.93 -30.05
CA VAL A 514 19.42 7.10 -29.61
C VAL A 514 18.77 7.70 -28.36
N PHE A 515 19.58 7.88 -27.33
CA PHE A 515 19.17 8.40 -26.04
C PHE A 515 20.13 9.50 -25.60
N TYR A 516 19.64 10.53 -24.97
CA TYR A 516 20.49 11.54 -24.35
C TYR A 516 19.83 12.18 -23.14
N ASP A 517 20.68 12.66 -22.25
CA ASP A 517 20.29 13.40 -21.06
C ASP A 517 20.61 14.87 -21.24
N ASN A 518 19.71 15.74 -20.75
CA ASN A 518 19.89 17.19 -20.79
C ASN A 518 20.66 17.75 -19.59
N PHE A 519 21.19 16.91 -18.70
CA PHE A 519 21.96 17.30 -17.54
C PHE A 519 23.13 18.23 -17.86
N ARG A 520 23.27 19.30 -17.08
CA ARG A 520 24.27 20.35 -17.28
C ARG A 520 25.33 20.43 -16.20
N GLY A 521 25.47 19.40 -15.37
CA GLY A 521 26.44 19.35 -14.27
C GLY A 521 26.04 20.21 -13.08
N VAL A 522 24.76 20.50 -12.91
CA VAL A 522 24.19 21.15 -11.73
C VAL A 522 23.44 20.11 -10.92
N TRP A 523 23.82 19.91 -9.68
CA TRP A 523 23.22 18.95 -8.77
C TRP A 523 22.71 19.64 -7.51
N PRO A 524 21.55 19.28 -6.97
CA PRO A 524 21.04 19.86 -5.74
C PRO A 524 21.94 19.54 -4.54
N ALA A 525 21.87 20.39 -3.53
CA ALA A 525 22.66 20.24 -2.34
C ALA A 525 21.87 20.63 -1.09
N LEU A 526 21.89 19.76 -0.09
CA LEU A 526 21.34 20.04 1.23
C LEU A 526 22.41 20.76 2.07
N ASN A 527 22.16 22.02 2.43
CA ASN A 527 23.11 22.86 3.17
C ASN A 527 24.53 22.92 2.57
N GLY A 528 24.66 22.77 1.25
CA GLY A 528 25.93 22.81 0.51
C GLY A 528 26.64 21.47 0.38
N TYR A 529 26.03 20.38 0.83
CA TYR A 529 26.51 19.02 0.62
C TYR A 529 25.67 18.35 -0.47
N TYR A 530 26.31 17.62 -1.36
CA TYR A 530 25.60 16.80 -2.35
C TYR A 530 24.81 15.71 -1.66
N VAL A 531 23.68 15.34 -2.24
CA VAL A 531 22.78 14.31 -1.73
C VAL A 531 22.51 13.28 -2.83
N ASP A 532 22.20 12.06 -2.42
CA ASP A 532 21.53 11.07 -3.25
C ASP A 532 20.09 11.56 -3.42
N PHE A 533 19.60 11.64 -4.66
CA PHE A 533 18.41 12.40 -4.99
C PHE A 533 17.52 11.54 -5.90
N ASN A 534 16.64 10.75 -5.26
CA ASN A 534 15.82 9.77 -5.94
C ASN A 534 14.48 10.39 -6.30
N LEU A 535 14.19 10.47 -7.60
CA LEU A 535 12.87 10.90 -8.08
C LEU A 535 11.85 9.81 -7.79
N ILE A 536 10.79 10.14 -7.06
CA ILE A 536 9.69 9.24 -6.72
C ILE A 536 8.40 9.57 -7.44
N GLU A 537 8.27 10.81 -7.93
CA GLU A 537 7.11 11.23 -8.72
C GLU A 537 7.46 12.42 -9.61
N GLU A 538 6.97 12.40 -10.84
CA GLU A 538 7.03 13.49 -11.80
C GLU A 538 5.63 14.07 -12.00
N GLY A 539 5.32 15.14 -11.27
CA GLY A 539 4.06 15.87 -11.38
C GLY A 539 4.08 16.89 -12.51
N VAL A 540 2.93 17.53 -12.77
CA VAL A 540 2.82 18.57 -13.81
C VAL A 540 3.60 19.83 -13.45
N ASP A 541 3.51 20.27 -12.22
CA ASP A 541 4.09 21.52 -11.72
C ASP A 541 5.19 21.29 -10.64
N TYR A 542 5.53 20.03 -10.33
CA TYR A 542 6.51 19.64 -9.33
C TYR A 542 7.13 18.29 -9.66
N ASN A 543 8.30 18.02 -9.05
CA ASN A 543 8.87 16.67 -8.96
C ASN A 543 9.11 16.36 -7.50
N LEU A 544 8.66 15.20 -7.02
CA LEU A 544 8.83 14.74 -5.65
C LEU A 544 10.04 13.82 -5.55
N TYR A 545 10.84 14.01 -4.50
CA TYR A 545 12.10 13.30 -4.30
C TYR A 545 12.22 12.70 -2.91
N SER A 546 12.91 11.58 -2.84
CA SER A 546 13.41 10.95 -1.61
C SER A 546 14.91 11.13 -1.49
N ILE A 547 15.38 11.52 -0.31
CA ILE A 547 16.79 11.79 -0.02
C ILE A 547 17.17 10.99 1.24
N PRO A 548 17.99 9.92 1.12
CA PRO A 548 18.41 9.12 2.28
C PRO A 548 19.21 9.96 3.27
N ILE A 549 18.82 9.96 4.52
CA ILE A 549 19.49 10.68 5.62
C ILE A 549 19.41 9.90 6.93
N THR A 550 20.19 10.34 7.94
CA THR A 550 19.82 10.08 9.33
C THR A 550 19.31 11.36 9.96
N LEU A 551 18.21 11.27 10.69
CA LEU A 551 17.68 12.35 11.52
C LEU A 551 17.93 12.00 12.98
N ASN A 552 18.76 12.81 13.66
CA ASN A 552 19.17 12.57 15.05
C ASN A 552 19.75 11.16 15.30
N GLY A 553 20.41 10.60 14.27
CA GLY A 553 21.05 9.28 14.30
C GLY A 553 20.09 8.10 13.99
N VAL A 554 18.88 8.36 13.53
CA VAL A 554 17.93 7.36 13.04
C VAL A 554 17.86 7.46 11.52
N ASP A 555 18.01 6.33 10.82
CA ASP A 555 17.91 6.27 9.36
C ASP A 555 16.48 6.59 8.92
N THR A 556 16.36 7.46 7.91
CA THR A 556 15.07 7.90 7.35
C THR A 556 15.29 8.56 5.99
N ASN A 557 14.23 8.96 5.31
CA ASN A 557 14.30 9.64 4.02
C ASN A 557 13.65 11.01 4.11
N LEU A 558 14.37 12.04 3.67
CA LEU A 558 13.83 13.40 3.57
C LEU A 558 12.98 13.50 2.29
N ARG A 559 11.71 13.79 2.44
CA ARG A 559 10.78 14.07 1.35
C ARG A 559 10.85 15.54 0.97
N ALA A 560 11.13 15.84 -0.29
CA ALA A 560 11.20 17.20 -0.79
C ALA A 560 10.68 17.27 -2.23
N ALA A 561 9.89 18.29 -2.55
CA ALA A 561 9.50 18.56 -3.94
C ALA A 561 10.31 19.72 -4.52
N TYR A 562 10.62 19.65 -5.81
CA TYR A 562 10.98 20.82 -6.60
C TYR A 562 9.74 21.31 -7.32
N VAL A 563 9.25 22.47 -6.91
CA VAL A 563 8.04 23.09 -7.44
C VAL A 563 8.41 24.14 -8.49
N TRP A 564 7.82 24.05 -9.66
CA TRP A 564 8.08 24.96 -10.80
C TRP A 564 7.32 26.28 -10.63
N ASP A 565 8.04 27.40 -10.48
CA ASP A 565 7.47 28.76 -10.52
C ASP A 565 7.18 29.21 -11.95
N THR A 566 8.02 28.77 -12.89
CA THR A 566 7.96 29.02 -14.34
C THR A 566 8.65 27.85 -15.06
N GLU A 567 8.60 27.81 -16.40
CA GLU A 567 9.33 26.79 -17.21
C GLU A 567 10.84 26.69 -16.91
N ASP A 568 11.47 27.75 -16.38
CA ASP A 568 12.93 27.81 -16.17
C ASP A 568 13.33 27.95 -14.71
N THR A 569 12.40 28.11 -13.76
CA THR A 569 12.70 28.40 -12.36
C THR A 569 11.74 27.73 -11.42
N GLY A 570 12.23 27.28 -10.30
CA GLY A 570 11.46 26.69 -9.21
C GLY A 570 12.20 26.80 -7.89
N HIS A 571 11.63 26.20 -6.86
CA HIS A 571 12.19 26.16 -5.52
C HIS A 571 11.91 24.80 -4.86
N PHE A 572 12.71 24.45 -3.87
CA PHE A 572 12.49 23.25 -3.07
C PHE A 572 11.55 23.54 -1.89
N GLU A 573 10.58 22.66 -1.71
CA GLU A 573 9.75 22.54 -0.53
C GLU A 573 10.10 21.22 0.18
N VAL A 574 10.18 21.24 1.52
CA VAL A 574 10.55 20.09 2.33
C VAL A 574 9.32 19.69 3.15
N TYR A 575 8.86 18.47 2.97
CA TYR A 575 7.65 17.96 3.63
C TYR A 575 7.92 17.26 4.96
N GLY A 576 9.14 16.79 5.20
CA GLY A 576 9.54 16.10 6.42
C GLY A 576 10.32 14.83 6.12
N CYS A 577 10.41 13.94 7.09
CA CYS A 577 11.15 12.68 6.96
C CYS A 577 10.20 11.50 7.11
N TRP A 578 10.31 10.53 6.20
CA TRP A 578 9.56 9.28 6.21
C TRP A 578 10.50 8.08 6.24
N THR A 579 10.23 7.13 7.16
CA THR A 579 11.13 6.00 7.39
C THR A 579 11.01 4.90 6.34
N GLY A 580 9.89 4.85 5.61
CA GLY A 580 9.66 3.82 4.61
C GLY A 580 8.85 2.63 5.11
N LEU A 581 8.94 1.53 4.37
CA LEU A 581 8.34 0.26 4.71
C LEU A 581 9.25 -0.53 5.66
N ASP A 582 8.66 -1.23 6.61
CA ASP A 582 9.37 -2.25 7.35
C ASP A 582 9.69 -3.45 6.44
N SER A 583 10.96 -3.78 6.29
CA SER A 583 11.43 -4.77 5.31
C SER A 583 11.05 -6.23 5.66
N GLU A 584 10.61 -6.50 6.89
CA GLU A 584 10.22 -7.84 7.34
C GLU A 584 8.71 -8.04 7.24
N SER A 585 7.91 -7.04 7.63
CA SER A 585 6.45 -7.13 7.69
C SER A 585 5.74 -6.50 6.49
N GLY A 586 6.40 -5.60 5.75
CA GLY A 586 5.76 -4.78 4.72
C GLY A 586 4.84 -3.69 5.28
N MET A 587 4.91 -3.43 6.58
CA MET A 587 4.14 -2.40 7.26
C MET A 587 4.62 -1.01 6.84
N SER A 588 3.72 -0.14 6.40
CA SER A 588 4.03 1.24 6.03
C SER A 588 4.04 2.16 7.25
N SER A 589 5.10 2.94 7.43
CA SER A 589 5.14 3.98 8.46
C SER A 589 4.05 5.02 8.23
N ARG A 590 3.35 5.43 9.29
CA ARG A 590 2.33 6.50 9.26
C ARG A 590 2.87 7.88 9.61
N GLU A 591 4.15 7.99 10.00
CA GLU A 591 4.70 9.26 10.49
C GLU A 591 5.60 9.94 9.47
N ILE A 592 5.24 11.17 9.10
CA ILE A 592 6.19 12.15 8.59
C ILE A 592 6.71 12.96 9.77
N VAL A 593 7.99 12.79 10.06
CA VAL A 593 8.65 13.52 11.13
C VAL A 593 9.05 14.90 10.61
N GLN A 594 8.41 15.94 11.11
CA GLN A 594 8.74 17.32 10.76
C GLN A 594 10.09 17.74 11.33
N LEU A 595 10.93 18.35 10.50
CA LEU A 595 12.23 18.90 10.91
C LEU A 595 12.06 20.07 11.88
N LYS A 596 12.94 20.15 12.90
CA LYS A 596 12.92 21.19 13.93
C LYS A 596 14.29 21.87 14.06
N ASP A 597 14.30 23.11 14.52
CA ASP A 597 15.54 23.83 14.83
C ASP A 597 16.39 23.05 15.86
N GLY A 598 17.58 22.66 15.45
CA GLY A 598 18.52 21.93 16.29
C GLY A 598 18.61 20.43 15.99
N ASP A 599 17.81 19.92 15.07
CA ASP A 599 17.97 18.56 14.58
C ASP A 599 19.31 18.36 13.88
N GLU A 600 19.91 17.19 14.07
CA GLU A 600 21.14 16.76 13.43
C GLU A 600 20.79 15.88 12.22
N VAL A 601 21.18 16.34 11.02
CA VAL A 601 20.96 15.61 9.77
C VAL A 601 22.30 15.11 9.24
N THR A 602 22.43 13.81 8.97
CA THR A 602 23.56 13.22 8.26
C THR A 602 23.09 12.68 6.92
N ILE A 603 23.76 13.07 5.84
CA ILE A 603 23.45 12.58 4.49
C ILE A 603 24.00 11.17 4.36
N LEU A 604 23.16 10.25 3.89
CA LEU A 604 23.55 8.91 3.49
C LEU A 604 23.79 8.90 1.97
N MET A 605 24.80 8.17 1.53
CA MET A 605 25.14 8.03 0.11
C MET A 605 25.66 6.63 -0.14
N ASN A 606 25.19 6.02 -1.21
CA ASN A 606 25.67 4.70 -1.66
C ASN A 606 27.07 4.83 -2.30
N GLY A 607 28.09 4.40 -1.58
CA GLY A 607 29.49 4.43 -2.02
C GLY A 607 29.98 3.07 -2.54
N GLN A 608 30.73 3.09 -3.65
CA GLN A 608 31.39 1.92 -4.18
C GLN A 608 32.89 2.17 -4.35
N ASN A 609 33.70 1.16 -4.05
CA ASN A 609 35.15 1.21 -4.30
C ASN A 609 35.45 0.83 -5.74
N TRP A 610 36.39 1.51 -6.38
CA TRP A 610 36.86 1.13 -7.74
C TRP A 610 37.76 -0.08 -7.72
#